data_28db1066c4c7c65e2247da03d95c86c6
#
_entry.id   28db1066c4c7c65e2247da03d95c86c6
#
_cell.length_a   1.000
_cell.length_b   1.000
_cell.length_c   1.000
_cell.angle_alpha   90.00
_cell.angle_beta   90.00
_cell.angle_gamma   90.00
#
_symmetry.space_group_name_H-M   'P 1'
#
loop_
_entity.id
_entity.type
_entity.pdbx_description
1 polymer ?
#
loop_
_entity_poly.entity_id
_entity_poly.type
_entity_poly.pdbx_seq_one_letter_code
_entity_poly.pdbx_strand_id
1 'polypeptide(L)'
;MLFRSRERSQWYFQRYIAHLPAAGEIVLFDRSWYNRAGVEHVMGFCTQDEYEEFMRTCPQFERDLLRSGIILVKYWLSVSDEEQERRFKARLKDPSKQWKLSPMDLEARRRWVDYAEAKDEMFAYTDTRESPWYVVEADDKRTMRLNLISHLLSLIPYEDVPRERIKLPPRQERSYVRPPQQSQNFVPARYVVGAKDAGTT
;
A
#
# COMPACT_ATOMS: atom_id res chain seq x y z
N MET A 1 -8.21 -13.39 4.64
CA MET A 1 -6.88 -13.88 5.07
C MET A 1 -7.13 -15.07 5.98
N LEU A 2 -6.73 -16.28 5.57
CA LEU A 2 -6.86 -17.47 6.40
C LEU A 2 -5.70 -17.45 7.40
N PHE A 3 -6.01 -17.24 8.67
CA PHE A 3 -5.02 -17.33 9.73
C PHE A 3 -4.46 -18.76 9.81
N ARG A 4 -3.14 -18.88 9.89
CA ARG A 4 -2.52 -20.16 10.24
C ARG A 4 -3.05 -20.59 11.60
N SER A 5 -3.28 -21.88 11.82
CA SER A 5 -3.84 -22.41 13.06
C SER A 5 -3.11 -21.92 14.33
N ARG A 6 -1.79 -21.75 14.24
CA ARG A 6 -0.95 -21.19 15.30
C ARG A 6 -1.28 -19.72 15.64
N GLU A 7 -1.58 -18.88 14.64
CA GLU A 7 -1.83 -17.45 14.84
C GLU A 7 -3.15 -17.16 15.56
N ARG A 8 -4.09 -18.11 15.57
CA ARG A 8 -5.38 -17.97 16.25
C ARG A 8 -5.25 -17.94 17.77
N SER A 9 -4.24 -18.63 18.34
CA SER A 9 -4.02 -18.71 19.77
C SER A 9 -2.91 -17.76 20.27
N GLN A 10 -2.29 -17.00 19.38
CA GLN A 10 -1.29 -16.01 19.73
C GLN A 10 -1.94 -14.66 20.09
N TRP A 11 -1.23 -13.86 20.87
CA TRP A 11 -1.58 -12.46 21.03
C TRP A 11 -1.67 -11.81 19.65
N TYR A 12 -2.74 -11.04 19.43
CA TYR A 12 -3.10 -10.56 18.08
C TYR A 12 -1.96 -9.82 17.37
N PHE A 13 -1.26 -8.93 18.07
CA PHE A 13 -0.18 -8.12 17.49
C PHE A 13 1.11 -8.92 17.20
N GLN A 14 1.28 -10.10 17.79
CA GLN A 14 2.51 -10.88 17.68
C GLN A 14 2.90 -11.18 16.22
N ARG A 15 1.93 -11.39 15.36
CA ARG A 15 2.14 -11.62 13.91
C ARG A 15 2.75 -10.43 13.17
N TYR A 16 2.60 -9.22 13.70
CA TYR A 16 3.12 -8.00 13.11
C TYR A 16 4.47 -7.59 13.68
N ILE A 17 4.74 -7.93 14.93
CA ILE A 17 5.96 -7.54 15.64
C ILE A 17 7.21 -8.04 14.91
N ALA A 18 7.20 -9.25 14.35
CA ALA A 18 8.32 -9.80 13.60
C ALA A 18 8.66 -9.01 12.31
N HIS A 19 7.80 -8.12 11.90
CA HIS A 19 7.95 -7.31 10.68
C HIS A 19 8.15 -5.82 10.98
N LEU A 20 8.32 -5.44 12.24
CA LEU A 20 8.59 -4.06 12.61
C LEU A 20 10.01 -3.67 12.21
N PRO A 21 10.25 -2.38 11.85
CA PRO A 21 11.53 -1.93 11.35
C PRO A 21 12.60 -1.89 12.44
N ALA A 22 13.84 -2.17 12.06
CA ALA A 22 15.02 -1.79 12.81
C ALA A 22 15.40 -0.32 12.51
N ALA A 23 16.41 0.20 13.22
CA ALA A 23 16.89 1.56 12.99
C ALA A 23 17.36 1.75 11.53
N GLY A 24 16.88 2.80 10.87
CA GLY A 24 17.18 3.10 9.47
C GLY A 24 16.34 2.34 8.44
N GLU A 25 15.40 1.50 8.87
CA GLU A 25 14.49 0.80 7.97
C GLU A 25 13.12 1.49 7.88
N ILE A 26 12.47 1.32 6.74
CA ILE A 26 11.07 1.73 6.50
C ILE A 26 10.26 0.48 6.14
N VAL A 27 9.21 0.23 6.89
CA VAL A 27 8.28 -0.88 6.64
C VAL A 27 6.90 -0.32 6.28
N LEU A 28 6.33 -0.81 5.20
CA LEU A 28 4.99 -0.46 4.75
C LEU A 28 4.04 -1.63 4.98
N PHE A 29 3.04 -1.42 5.82
CA PHE A 29 1.96 -2.38 6.00
C PHE A 29 0.79 -2.02 5.08
N ASP A 30 0.57 -2.82 4.03
CA ASP A 30 -0.68 -2.77 3.26
C ASP A 30 -1.73 -3.61 3.99
N ARG A 31 -2.62 -2.96 4.72
CA ARG A 31 -3.45 -3.54 5.77
C ARG A 31 -2.58 -4.08 6.92
N SER A 32 -2.77 -3.54 8.08
CA SER A 32 -1.98 -3.85 9.26
C SER A 32 -2.84 -4.61 10.29
N TRP A 33 -2.53 -4.43 11.57
CA TRP A 33 -3.36 -4.86 12.68
C TRP A 33 -4.79 -4.30 12.62
N TYR A 34 -5.01 -3.22 11.91
CA TYR A 34 -6.34 -2.64 11.69
C TYR A 34 -7.29 -3.53 10.86
N ASN A 35 -6.83 -4.65 10.32
CA ASN A 35 -7.72 -5.68 9.79
C ASN A 35 -8.77 -6.12 10.82
N ARG A 36 -8.42 -6.13 12.12
CA ARG A 36 -9.34 -6.51 13.20
C ARG A 36 -10.51 -5.53 13.31
N ALA A 37 -10.22 -4.21 13.24
CA ALA A 37 -11.25 -3.17 13.29
C ALA A 37 -12.07 -3.05 11.99
N GLY A 38 -11.53 -3.49 10.87
CA GLY A 38 -12.19 -3.42 9.56
C GLY A 38 -12.74 -4.78 9.11
N VAL A 39 -12.03 -5.41 8.18
CA VAL A 39 -12.52 -6.60 7.49
C VAL A 39 -12.83 -7.78 8.42
N GLU A 40 -12.09 -7.98 9.50
CA GLU A 40 -12.34 -9.11 10.41
C GLU A 40 -13.64 -8.91 11.20
N HIS A 41 -13.87 -7.69 11.67
CA HIS A 41 -15.10 -7.33 12.38
C HIS A 41 -16.31 -7.39 11.45
N VAL A 42 -16.30 -6.65 10.34
CA VAL A 42 -17.41 -6.54 9.40
C VAL A 42 -17.80 -7.89 8.82
N MET A 43 -16.83 -8.77 8.55
CA MET A 43 -17.09 -10.09 7.95
C MET A 43 -17.32 -11.19 8.99
N GLY A 44 -17.28 -10.88 10.28
CA GLY A 44 -17.46 -11.86 11.34
C GLY A 44 -16.30 -12.87 11.45
N PHE A 45 -15.07 -12.47 11.11
CA PHE A 45 -13.88 -13.31 11.24
C PHE A 45 -13.24 -13.27 12.63
N CYS A 46 -13.68 -12.35 13.47
CA CYS A 46 -13.36 -12.27 14.87
C CYS A 46 -14.64 -12.22 15.71
N THR A 47 -14.53 -12.58 16.98
CA THR A 47 -15.63 -12.41 17.94
C THR A 47 -15.75 -10.94 18.37
N GLN A 48 -16.87 -10.61 19.00
CA GLN A 48 -17.08 -9.27 19.55
C GLN A 48 -16.05 -8.96 20.65
N ASP A 49 -15.77 -9.91 21.53
CA ASP A 49 -14.76 -9.76 22.60
C ASP A 49 -13.35 -9.50 22.03
N GLU A 50 -12.98 -10.20 20.96
CA GLU A 50 -11.69 -9.99 20.28
C GLU A 50 -11.60 -8.60 19.63
N TYR A 51 -12.70 -8.10 19.09
CA TYR A 51 -12.79 -6.76 18.52
C TYR A 51 -12.64 -5.69 19.62
N GLU A 52 -13.42 -5.80 20.69
CA GLU A 52 -13.38 -4.85 21.80
C GLU A 52 -12.00 -4.83 22.48
N GLU A 53 -11.41 -5.99 22.68
CA GLU A 53 -10.05 -6.11 23.21
C GLU A 53 -9.04 -5.43 22.29
N PHE A 54 -9.17 -5.58 20.96
CA PHE A 54 -8.32 -4.90 20.01
C PHE A 54 -8.47 -3.37 20.12
N MET A 55 -9.71 -2.86 20.12
CA MET A 55 -9.98 -1.42 20.21
C MET A 55 -9.41 -0.81 21.48
N ARG A 56 -9.48 -1.54 22.59
CA ARG A 56 -8.93 -1.12 23.88
C ARG A 56 -7.40 -1.12 23.90
N THR A 57 -6.77 -2.10 23.29
CA THR A 57 -5.32 -2.33 23.41
C THR A 57 -4.49 -1.71 22.29
N CYS A 58 -5.08 -1.46 21.12
CA CYS A 58 -4.38 -0.92 19.96
C CYS A 58 -3.71 0.44 20.24
N PRO A 59 -4.36 1.43 20.86
CA PRO A 59 -3.69 2.70 21.18
C PRO A 59 -2.50 2.55 22.12
N GLN A 60 -2.56 1.58 23.03
CA GLN A 60 -1.43 1.30 23.94
C GLN A 60 -0.26 0.67 23.18
N PHE A 61 -0.54 -0.32 22.33
CA PHE A 61 0.46 -0.94 21.46
C PHE A 61 1.19 0.09 20.58
N GLU A 62 0.43 0.98 19.93
CA GLU A 62 1.01 2.06 19.11
C GLU A 62 1.85 3.03 19.94
N ARG A 63 1.41 3.36 21.14
CA ARG A 63 2.19 4.22 22.04
C ARG A 63 3.52 3.57 22.44
N ASP A 64 3.52 2.26 22.64
CA ASP A 64 4.75 1.53 22.99
C ASP A 64 5.73 1.51 21.79
N LEU A 65 5.23 1.41 20.56
CA LEU A 65 6.05 1.57 19.34
C LEU A 65 6.67 2.97 19.26
N LEU A 66 5.88 4.01 19.47
CA LEU A 66 6.37 5.39 19.47
C LEU A 66 7.43 5.63 20.55
N ARG A 67 7.23 5.11 21.75
CA ARG A 67 8.19 5.19 22.86
C ARG A 67 9.50 4.46 22.58
N SER A 68 9.44 3.41 21.75
CA SER A 68 10.65 2.69 21.33
C SER A 68 11.45 3.42 20.23
N GLY A 69 10.97 4.59 19.77
CA GLY A 69 11.62 5.40 18.75
C GLY A 69 11.15 5.12 17.32
N ILE A 70 10.16 4.27 17.13
CA ILE A 70 9.54 4.03 15.81
C ILE A 70 8.67 5.22 15.44
N ILE A 71 8.84 5.75 14.24
CA ILE A 71 7.95 6.75 13.65
C ILE A 71 6.77 6.00 13.03
N LEU A 72 5.62 6.05 13.68
CA LEU A 72 4.40 5.42 13.19
C LEU A 72 3.52 6.44 12.47
N VAL A 73 3.20 6.18 11.22
CA VAL A 73 2.32 7.02 10.40
C VAL A 73 1.17 6.18 9.87
N LYS A 74 -0.06 6.63 10.11
CA LYS A 74 -1.28 5.93 9.70
C LYS A 74 -1.97 6.69 8.58
N TYR A 75 -2.19 6.01 7.44
CA TYR A 75 -2.89 6.58 6.30
C TYR A 75 -4.18 5.83 5.99
N TRP A 76 -5.26 6.57 5.83
CA TRP A 76 -6.51 6.08 5.30
C TRP A 76 -6.71 6.59 3.87
N LEU A 77 -6.72 5.68 2.90
CA LEU A 77 -6.95 6.03 1.50
C LEU A 77 -8.45 6.06 1.23
N SER A 78 -9.02 7.26 1.21
CA SER A 78 -10.44 7.48 1.02
C SER A 78 -10.78 7.54 -0.46
N VAL A 79 -11.79 6.78 -0.86
CA VAL A 79 -12.34 6.78 -2.23
C VAL A 79 -13.80 7.16 -2.14
N SER A 80 -14.26 8.07 -3.03
CA SER A 80 -15.67 8.44 -3.12
C SER A 80 -16.55 7.27 -3.56
N ASP A 81 -17.84 7.34 -3.24
CA ASP A 81 -18.82 6.32 -3.61
C ASP A 81 -18.91 6.17 -5.13
N GLU A 82 -18.89 7.29 -5.85
CA GLU A 82 -18.94 7.34 -7.31
C GLU A 82 -17.72 6.68 -7.94
N GLU A 83 -16.53 6.97 -7.45
CA GLU A 83 -15.30 6.39 -7.96
C GLU A 83 -15.21 4.90 -7.62
N GLN A 84 -15.66 4.48 -6.45
CA GLN A 84 -15.70 3.07 -6.10
C GLN A 84 -16.63 2.31 -7.04
N GLU A 85 -17.85 2.82 -7.27
CA GLU A 85 -18.81 2.25 -8.21
C GLU A 85 -18.23 2.16 -9.62
N ARG A 86 -17.58 3.22 -10.08
CA ARG A 86 -16.90 3.27 -11.37
C ARG A 86 -15.82 2.18 -11.48
N ARG A 87 -15.04 1.98 -10.41
CA ARG A 87 -13.99 0.93 -10.37
C ARG A 87 -14.58 -0.46 -10.43
N PHE A 88 -15.67 -0.73 -9.70
CA PHE A 88 -16.35 -2.03 -9.77
C PHE A 88 -16.90 -2.31 -11.18
N LYS A 89 -17.59 -1.35 -11.79
CA LYS A 89 -18.08 -1.48 -13.17
C LYS A 89 -16.95 -1.72 -14.16
N ALA A 90 -15.82 -1.05 -13.99
CA ALA A 90 -14.65 -1.25 -14.87
C ALA A 90 -14.04 -2.65 -14.71
N ARG A 91 -14.02 -3.23 -13.50
CA ARG A 91 -13.55 -4.62 -13.28
C ARG A 91 -14.45 -5.66 -13.95
N LEU A 92 -15.76 -5.41 -14.02
CA LEU A 92 -16.70 -6.31 -14.70
C LEU A 92 -16.54 -6.27 -16.22
N LYS A 93 -16.26 -5.08 -16.79
CA LYS A 93 -16.25 -4.88 -18.26
C LYS A 93 -14.89 -5.14 -18.91
N ASP A 94 -13.80 -4.91 -18.19
CA ASP A 94 -12.45 -4.99 -18.74
C ASP A 94 -11.80 -6.34 -18.40
N PRO A 95 -11.56 -7.23 -19.38
CA PRO A 95 -10.96 -8.53 -19.15
C PRO A 95 -9.61 -8.47 -18.46
N SER A 96 -8.84 -7.40 -18.67
CA SER A 96 -7.53 -7.18 -18.02
C SER A 96 -7.67 -6.86 -16.54
N LYS A 97 -8.87 -6.57 -16.04
CA LYS A 97 -9.17 -6.18 -14.66
C LYS A 97 -10.05 -7.17 -13.91
N GLN A 98 -10.67 -8.13 -14.61
CA GLN A 98 -11.57 -9.11 -13.98
C GLN A 98 -10.91 -9.91 -12.87
N TRP A 99 -9.64 -10.25 -13.01
CA TRP A 99 -8.87 -10.95 -11.98
C TRP A 99 -8.76 -10.21 -10.63
N LYS A 100 -9.06 -8.90 -10.62
CA LYS A 100 -9.11 -8.07 -9.40
C LYS A 100 -10.44 -8.13 -8.66
N LEU A 101 -11.44 -8.82 -9.25
CA LEU A 101 -12.75 -8.96 -8.63
C LEU A 101 -12.83 -10.30 -7.91
N SER A 102 -12.85 -10.26 -6.59
CA SER A 102 -13.00 -11.44 -5.75
C SER A 102 -14.41 -11.56 -5.16
N PRO A 103 -14.85 -12.74 -4.68
CA PRO A 103 -16.08 -12.87 -3.93
C PRO A 103 -16.14 -11.95 -2.70
N MET A 104 -14.99 -11.70 -2.08
CA MET A 104 -14.85 -10.78 -0.95
C MET A 104 -15.18 -9.33 -1.33
N ASP A 105 -14.79 -8.89 -2.54
CA ASP A 105 -15.12 -7.55 -3.04
C ASP A 105 -16.63 -7.37 -3.21
N LEU A 106 -17.33 -8.41 -3.67
CA LEU A 106 -18.79 -8.37 -3.82
C LEU A 106 -19.49 -8.31 -2.47
N GLU A 107 -19.00 -9.07 -1.49
CA GLU A 107 -19.55 -9.03 -0.14
C GLU A 107 -19.24 -7.70 0.57
N ALA A 108 -18.03 -7.16 0.42
CA ALA A 108 -17.67 -5.84 0.95
C ALA A 108 -18.59 -4.73 0.39
N ARG A 109 -18.98 -4.84 -0.89
CA ARG A 109 -19.94 -3.91 -1.48
C ARG A 109 -21.33 -4.00 -0.83
N ARG A 110 -21.81 -5.19 -0.48
CA ARG A 110 -23.10 -5.37 0.20
C ARG A 110 -23.11 -4.77 1.60
N ARG A 111 -21.94 -4.77 2.26
CA ARG A 111 -21.75 -4.30 3.63
C ARG A 111 -21.13 -2.91 3.68
N TRP A 112 -21.46 -2.07 2.71
CA TRP A 112 -20.90 -0.73 2.60
C TRP A 112 -21.06 0.10 3.87
N VAL A 113 -22.28 0.12 4.43
CA VAL A 113 -22.60 0.87 5.65
C VAL A 113 -21.80 0.31 6.82
N ASP A 114 -21.77 -1.02 6.99
CA ASP A 114 -21.04 -1.68 8.07
C ASP A 114 -19.54 -1.29 8.05
N TYR A 115 -18.96 -1.18 6.84
CA TYR A 115 -17.57 -0.73 6.69
C TYR A 115 -17.37 0.76 7.02
N ALA A 116 -18.34 1.61 6.71
CA ALA A 116 -18.30 3.02 7.06
C ALA A 116 -18.38 3.20 8.58
N GLU A 117 -19.31 2.52 9.24
CA GLU A 117 -19.45 2.52 10.69
C GLU A 117 -18.19 1.98 11.38
N ALA A 118 -17.65 0.85 10.92
CA ALA A 118 -16.43 0.27 11.45
C ALA A 118 -15.23 1.22 11.32
N LYS A 119 -15.12 1.94 10.21
CA LYS A 119 -14.09 2.97 10.01
C LYS A 119 -14.24 4.13 10.97
N ASP A 120 -15.47 4.65 11.15
CA ASP A 120 -15.71 5.79 12.03
C ASP A 120 -15.47 5.42 13.51
N GLU A 121 -15.88 4.24 13.92
CA GLU A 121 -15.61 3.71 15.26
C GLU A 121 -14.09 3.49 15.47
N MET A 122 -13.40 2.89 14.49
CA MET A 122 -11.95 2.73 14.53
C MET A 122 -11.25 4.09 14.73
N PHE A 123 -11.66 5.11 14.02
CA PHE A 123 -11.09 6.45 14.18
C PHE A 123 -11.37 7.02 15.58
N ALA A 124 -12.59 6.89 16.07
CA ALA A 124 -12.97 7.39 17.40
C ALA A 124 -12.09 6.82 18.52
N TYR A 125 -11.64 5.56 18.39
CA TYR A 125 -10.79 4.92 19.39
C TYR A 125 -9.30 5.08 19.17
N THR A 126 -8.87 5.21 17.91
CA THR A 126 -7.45 5.08 17.56
C THR A 126 -6.84 6.33 16.93
N ASP A 127 -7.62 7.37 16.68
CA ASP A 127 -7.09 8.68 16.26
C ASP A 127 -6.58 9.44 17.48
N THR A 128 -5.33 9.18 17.83
CA THR A 128 -4.69 9.79 19.00
C THR A 128 -3.77 10.94 18.60
N ARG A 129 -3.52 11.86 19.52
CA ARG A 129 -2.63 12.98 19.27
C ARG A 129 -1.20 12.54 18.91
N GLU A 130 -0.73 11.45 19.52
CA GLU A 130 0.61 10.91 19.32
C GLU A 130 0.72 10.10 18.02
N SER A 131 -0.39 9.51 17.57
CA SER A 131 -0.48 8.69 16.35
C SER A 131 -1.80 8.98 15.63
N PRO A 132 -1.91 10.11 14.92
CA PRO A 132 -3.12 10.47 14.21
C PRO A 132 -3.31 9.67 12.92
N TRP A 133 -4.56 9.58 12.47
CA TRP A 133 -4.91 9.13 11.14
C TRP A 133 -4.84 10.28 10.14
N TYR A 134 -4.13 10.07 9.05
CA TYR A 134 -4.12 10.97 7.91
C TYR A 134 -5.01 10.42 6.79
N VAL A 135 -6.07 11.14 6.48
CA VAL A 135 -6.97 10.78 5.37
C VAL A 135 -6.41 11.34 4.08
N VAL A 136 -6.26 10.48 3.08
CA VAL A 136 -5.75 10.84 1.75
C VAL A 136 -6.83 10.56 0.73
N GLU A 137 -7.24 11.58 -0.02
CA GLU A 137 -8.16 11.42 -1.14
C GLU A 137 -7.54 10.58 -2.25
N ALA A 138 -8.20 9.48 -2.62
CA ALA A 138 -7.64 8.45 -3.49
C ALA A 138 -8.45 8.19 -4.78
N ASP A 139 -9.28 9.11 -5.18
CA ASP A 139 -10.03 9.03 -6.44
C ASP A 139 -9.07 9.12 -7.63
N ASP A 140 -8.18 10.11 -7.66
CA ASP A 140 -7.07 10.12 -8.59
C ASP A 140 -5.80 9.50 -7.98
N LYS A 141 -5.41 8.35 -8.51
CA LYS A 141 -4.28 7.58 -7.97
C LYS A 141 -2.92 8.26 -8.13
N ARG A 142 -2.74 9.12 -9.13
CA ARG A 142 -1.46 9.79 -9.35
C ARG A 142 -1.29 10.91 -8.35
N THR A 143 -2.29 11.74 -8.23
CA THR A 143 -2.35 12.83 -7.25
C THR A 143 -2.24 12.29 -5.84
N MET A 144 -3.00 11.23 -5.50
CA MET A 144 -2.92 10.56 -4.21
C MET A 144 -1.50 10.12 -3.86
N ARG A 145 -0.80 9.44 -4.78
CA ARG A 145 0.57 8.97 -4.54
C ARG A 145 1.54 10.11 -4.30
N LEU A 146 1.46 11.17 -5.09
CA LEU A 146 2.35 12.32 -4.93
C LEU A 146 2.11 13.04 -3.61
N ASN A 147 0.85 13.26 -3.24
CA ASN A 147 0.49 13.89 -1.98
C ASN A 147 0.91 13.04 -0.77
N LEU A 148 0.68 11.73 -0.82
CA LEU A 148 1.07 10.82 0.24
C LEU A 148 2.60 10.79 0.42
N ILE A 149 3.36 10.66 -0.67
CA ILE A 149 4.83 10.67 -0.62
C ILE A 149 5.34 12.00 -0.08
N SER A 150 4.81 13.12 -0.58
CA SER A 150 5.20 14.46 -0.11
C SER A 150 4.95 14.61 1.39
N HIS A 151 3.77 14.20 1.86
CA HIS A 151 3.44 14.25 3.29
C HIS A 151 4.34 13.33 4.11
N LEU A 152 4.56 12.08 3.67
CA LEU A 152 5.42 11.13 4.38
C LEU A 152 6.84 11.69 4.53
N LEU A 153 7.42 12.24 3.46
CA LEU A 153 8.75 12.83 3.50
C LEU A 153 8.83 14.06 4.43
N SER A 154 7.75 14.81 4.59
CA SER A 154 7.72 15.94 5.53
C SER A 154 7.75 15.51 7.00
N LEU A 155 7.39 14.27 7.32
CA LEU A 155 7.36 13.72 8.68
C LEU A 155 8.66 13.04 9.09
N ILE A 156 9.52 12.71 8.13
CA ILE A 156 10.77 11.98 8.38
C ILE A 156 11.95 12.97 8.25
N PRO A 157 12.73 13.16 9.32
CA PRO A 157 13.95 13.97 9.20
C PRO A 157 14.96 13.25 8.29
N TYR A 158 15.39 13.91 7.23
CA TYR A 158 16.44 13.41 6.35
C TYR A 158 17.34 14.55 5.90
N GLU A 159 18.56 14.20 5.52
CA GLU A 159 19.54 15.13 4.99
C GLU A 159 19.86 14.79 3.53
N ASP A 160 20.12 15.81 2.73
CA ASP A 160 20.60 15.62 1.37
C ASP A 160 22.03 15.06 1.38
N VAL A 161 22.17 13.86 0.90
CA VAL A 161 23.49 13.25 0.71
C VAL A 161 24.05 13.69 -0.66
N PRO A 162 25.18 14.43 -0.69
CA PRO A 162 25.78 14.84 -1.95
C PRO A 162 26.18 13.60 -2.77
N ARG A 163 25.63 13.49 -3.96
CA ARG A 163 25.96 12.39 -4.86
C ARG A 163 27.31 12.69 -5.53
N GLU A 164 28.24 11.74 -5.46
CA GLU A 164 29.42 11.79 -6.28
C GLU A 164 29.05 11.81 -7.76
N ARG A 165 29.66 12.72 -8.51
CA ARG A 165 29.46 12.78 -9.97
C ARG A 165 30.14 11.56 -10.61
N ILE A 166 29.35 10.56 -10.96
CA ILE A 166 29.82 9.39 -11.71
C ILE A 166 30.17 9.87 -13.11
N LYS A 167 31.46 9.80 -13.46
CA LYS A 167 31.91 10.01 -14.83
C LYS A 167 31.85 8.67 -15.57
N LEU A 168 31.07 8.63 -16.64
CA LEU A 168 31.06 7.45 -17.49
C LEU A 168 32.45 7.28 -18.14
N PRO A 169 33.06 6.10 -18.06
CA PRO A 169 34.31 5.83 -18.80
C PRO A 169 34.05 5.94 -20.30
N PRO A 170 35.06 6.31 -21.09
CA PRO A 170 34.92 6.34 -22.53
C PRO A 170 34.51 4.96 -23.04
N ARG A 171 33.68 4.95 -24.07
CA ARG A 171 33.25 3.70 -24.71
C ARG A 171 34.47 3.04 -25.38
N GLN A 172 34.63 1.74 -25.13
CA GLN A 172 35.71 1.00 -25.76
C GLN A 172 35.55 1.03 -27.28
N GLU A 173 36.50 1.58 -27.95
CA GLU A 173 36.63 1.50 -29.41
C GLU A 173 37.26 0.17 -29.79
N ARG A 174 36.50 -0.65 -30.48
CA ARG A 174 37.00 -1.92 -31.04
C ARG A 174 36.77 -1.94 -32.54
N SER A 175 37.74 -2.46 -33.28
CA SER A 175 37.60 -2.77 -34.70
C SER A 175 36.72 -4.01 -34.99
N TYR A 176 35.83 -4.35 -34.05
CA TYR A 176 34.97 -5.51 -34.19
C TYR A 176 33.77 -5.19 -35.11
N VAL A 177 33.71 -5.92 -36.22
CA VAL A 177 32.58 -5.87 -37.15
C VAL A 177 31.53 -6.88 -36.68
N ARG A 178 30.34 -6.39 -36.35
CA ARG A 178 29.21 -7.26 -35.97
C ARG A 178 28.77 -8.13 -37.15
N PRO A 179 28.37 -9.40 -36.90
CA PRO A 179 27.71 -10.21 -37.91
C PRO A 179 26.46 -9.49 -38.47
N PRO A 180 26.09 -9.72 -39.74
CA PRO A 180 24.86 -9.17 -40.31
C PRO A 180 23.65 -9.54 -39.46
N GLN A 181 22.68 -8.62 -39.32
CA GLN A 181 21.47 -8.89 -38.57
C GLN A 181 20.68 -10.13 -39.04
N GLN A 182 20.77 -10.43 -40.34
CA GLN A 182 20.16 -11.60 -40.97
C GLN A 182 20.70 -12.94 -40.45
N SER A 183 21.88 -12.96 -39.82
CA SER A 183 22.44 -14.15 -39.17
C SER A 183 21.87 -14.45 -37.79
N GLN A 184 20.93 -13.62 -37.28
CA GLN A 184 20.34 -13.74 -35.95
C GLN A 184 18.83 -13.94 -36.03
N ASN A 185 18.27 -14.69 -35.10
CA ASN A 185 16.84 -14.88 -35.00
C ASN A 185 16.23 -13.73 -34.20
N PHE A 186 15.46 -12.87 -34.84
CA PHE A 186 14.74 -11.79 -34.19
C PHE A 186 13.30 -12.17 -33.90
N VAL A 187 12.81 -11.76 -32.74
CA VAL A 187 11.38 -11.84 -32.43
C VAL A 187 10.63 -10.90 -33.36
N PRO A 188 9.58 -11.37 -34.06
CA PRO A 188 8.78 -10.50 -34.92
C PRO A 188 8.22 -9.30 -34.17
N ALA A 189 8.36 -8.10 -34.71
CA ALA A 189 7.82 -6.87 -34.17
C ALA A 189 6.31 -6.81 -34.44
N ARG A 190 5.52 -7.52 -33.65
CA ARG A 190 4.05 -7.52 -33.74
C ARG A 190 3.42 -6.20 -33.27
N TYR A 191 4.09 -5.52 -32.34
CA TYR A 191 3.56 -4.31 -31.73
C TYR A 191 4.64 -3.23 -31.82
N VAL A 192 4.31 -2.13 -32.45
CA VAL A 192 5.13 -0.92 -32.46
C VAL A 192 4.51 0.02 -31.44
N VAL A 193 5.17 0.25 -30.33
CA VAL A 193 4.79 1.34 -29.41
C VAL A 193 5.11 2.63 -30.17
N GLY A 194 4.09 3.46 -30.44
CA GLY A 194 4.27 4.71 -31.18
C GLY A 194 5.45 5.49 -30.61
N ALA A 195 6.27 6.01 -31.48
CA ALA A 195 7.35 6.91 -31.13
C ALA A 195 6.75 8.02 -30.25
N LYS A 196 7.10 8.05 -28.97
CA LYS A 196 6.93 9.25 -28.17
C LYS A 196 7.73 10.33 -28.90
N ASP A 197 7.05 11.39 -29.30
CA ASP A 197 7.69 12.57 -29.84
C ASP A 197 8.95 12.86 -29.04
N ALA A 198 10.08 12.85 -29.72
CA ALA A 198 11.34 13.36 -29.23
C ALA A 198 11.12 14.86 -28.99
N GLY A 199 10.53 15.18 -27.85
CA GLY A 199 10.34 16.55 -27.38
C GLY A 199 11.71 17.16 -27.17
N THR A 200 12.01 18.04 -28.02
CA THR A 200 13.03 19.07 -28.13
C THR A 200 13.46 19.58 -26.74
N THR A 201 14.78 19.54 -26.53
CA THR A 201 15.63 20.33 -25.60
C THR A 201 15.16 20.52 -24.17
#